data_6033845256388000eb38f03139a1c691
#
_entry.id   6033845256388000eb38f03139a1c691
#
_cell.length_a   1.000
_cell.length_b   1.000
_cell.length_c   1.000
_cell.angle_alpha   90.00
_cell.angle_beta   90.00
_cell.angle_gamma   90.00
#
_symmetry.space_group_name_H-M   'P 1'
#
loop_
_entity.id
_entity.type
_entity.pdbx_description
1 polymer ?
#
loop_
_entity_poly.entity_id
_entity_poly.type
_entity_poly.pdbx_seq_one_letter_code
_entity_poly.pdbx_strand_id
1 'polypeptide(L)'
;AQIKFRERWRPFCPSMLDSVGPQMLQSDHPAPFMTFTFEVAEEWKSRVPEVVHEDGTSRAQVLRREHNPRYYDLMLELEKLTGNGVVLNTSLNRRGEPMICSPADALNMFFGSDLEYLVMEDVLVVKDNPAKAG
;
A
#
# COMPACT_ATOMS: atom_id res chain seq x y z
N ALA A 1 -1.74 1.08 12.83
CA ALA A 1 -2.79 1.00 13.85
C ALA A 1 -3.56 2.33 13.99
N GLN A 2 -2.88 3.46 14.06
CA GLN A 2 -3.50 4.78 14.36
C GLN A 2 -4.52 5.25 13.33
N ILE A 3 -4.29 5.03 12.03
CA ILE A 3 -5.17 5.52 10.96
C ILE A 3 -6.39 4.59 10.75
N LYS A 4 -6.20 3.29 10.78
CA LYS A 4 -7.26 2.31 10.45
C LYS A 4 -7.91 1.65 11.66
N PHE A 5 -7.38 1.83 12.87
CA PHE A 5 -7.84 1.13 14.08
C PHE A 5 -7.96 -0.39 13.90
N ARG A 6 -7.03 -0.95 13.09
CA ARG A 6 -7.01 -2.37 12.73
C ARG A 6 -6.34 -3.19 13.83
N GLU A 7 -6.78 -4.40 14.02
CA GLU A 7 -6.16 -5.37 14.91
C GLU A 7 -4.70 -5.63 14.46
N ARG A 8 -3.76 -5.67 15.42
CA ARG A 8 -2.32 -5.80 15.13
C ARG A 8 -1.96 -7.13 14.47
N TRP A 9 -2.70 -8.18 14.78
CA TRP A 9 -2.47 -9.51 14.21
C TRP A 9 -2.92 -9.64 12.75
N ARG A 10 -3.72 -8.71 12.25
CA ARG A 10 -4.24 -8.77 10.88
C ARG A 10 -3.25 -8.12 9.92
N PRO A 11 -2.58 -8.90 9.03
CA PRO A 11 -1.53 -8.38 8.18
C PRO A 11 -2.06 -7.42 7.11
N PHE A 12 -1.18 -6.58 6.61
CA PHE A 12 -1.42 -5.79 5.41
C PHE A 12 -0.97 -6.54 4.16
N CYS A 13 -1.43 -6.09 3.01
CA CYS A 13 -1.07 -6.64 1.72
C CYS A 13 -0.17 -5.63 0.99
N PRO A 14 0.87 -6.05 0.28
CA PRO A 14 1.66 -5.17 -0.55
C PRO A 14 1.10 -5.06 -1.96
N SER A 15 1.32 -3.89 -2.61
CA SER A 15 1.46 -3.79 -4.05
C SER A 15 2.93 -3.61 -4.38
N MET A 16 3.40 -4.26 -5.45
CA MET A 16 4.80 -4.21 -5.87
C MET A 16 4.92 -4.20 -7.39
N LEU A 17 6.06 -3.73 -7.88
CA LEU A 17 6.42 -3.84 -9.29
C LEU A 17 6.62 -5.31 -9.69
N ASP A 18 6.36 -5.61 -10.95
CA ASP A 18 6.61 -6.93 -11.54
C ASP A 18 8.10 -7.32 -11.58
N SER A 19 8.99 -6.32 -11.56
CA SER A 19 10.44 -6.54 -11.37
C SER A 19 10.81 -7.00 -9.95
N VAL A 20 10.01 -6.66 -8.95
CA VAL A 20 10.23 -7.01 -7.54
C VAL A 20 9.55 -8.33 -7.17
N GLY A 21 8.38 -8.60 -7.76
CA GLY A 21 7.57 -9.77 -7.46
C GLY A 21 8.35 -11.09 -7.40
N PRO A 22 9.05 -11.48 -8.47
CA PRO A 22 9.80 -12.74 -8.49
C PRO A 22 10.87 -12.84 -7.39
N GLN A 23 11.52 -11.74 -7.06
CA GLN A 23 12.56 -11.69 -6.03
C GLN A 23 11.98 -11.81 -4.62
N MET A 24 10.90 -11.08 -4.34
CA MET A 24 10.28 -11.07 -3.02
C MET A 24 9.43 -12.31 -2.75
N LEU A 25 8.68 -12.78 -3.76
CA LEU A 25 7.67 -13.85 -3.60
C LEU A 25 8.19 -15.23 -4.04
N GLN A 26 9.43 -15.33 -4.52
CA GLN A 26 10.02 -16.56 -5.05
C GLN A 26 9.12 -17.26 -6.09
N SER A 27 8.37 -16.48 -6.86
CA SER A 27 7.38 -16.97 -7.81
C SER A 27 7.16 -15.99 -8.96
N ASP A 28 7.07 -16.52 -10.17
CA ASP A 28 6.69 -15.78 -11.38
C ASP A 28 5.18 -15.83 -11.65
N HIS A 29 4.40 -16.38 -10.72
CA HIS A 29 2.96 -16.50 -10.89
C HIS A 29 2.28 -15.11 -10.94
N PRO A 30 1.48 -14.82 -11.96
CA PRO A 30 0.76 -13.55 -12.05
C PRO A 30 -0.19 -13.35 -10.87
N ALA A 31 -0.06 -12.25 -10.15
CA ALA A 31 -0.89 -11.93 -8.99
C ALA A 31 -1.45 -10.49 -9.06
N PRO A 32 -2.28 -10.12 -10.05
CA PRO A 32 -2.75 -8.74 -10.22
C PRO A 32 -3.81 -8.31 -9.21
N PHE A 33 -4.44 -9.24 -8.47
CA PHE A 33 -5.65 -8.96 -7.67
C PHE A 33 -5.58 -9.41 -6.20
N MET A 34 -4.40 -9.67 -5.65
CA MET A 34 -4.24 -10.14 -4.25
C MET A 34 -5.08 -11.39 -3.92
N THR A 35 -5.18 -12.34 -4.84
CA THR A 35 -5.97 -13.58 -4.68
C THR A 35 -5.12 -14.77 -4.23
N PHE A 36 -3.81 -14.63 -4.29
CA PHE A 36 -2.86 -15.67 -3.92
C PHE A 36 -1.97 -15.23 -2.76
N THR A 37 -1.53 -16.19 -1.96
CA THR A 37 -0.55 -16.01 -0.90
C THR A 37 0.74 -16.71 -1.33
N PHE A 38 1.87 -16.05 -1.07
CA PHE A 38 3.21 -16.49 -1.46
C PHE A 38 4.13 -16.48 -0.26
N GLU A 39 5.11 -17.37 -0.23
CA GLU A 39 6.22 -17.27 0.70
C GLU A 39 7.08 -16.05 0.36
N VAL A 40 7.52 -15.35 1.40
CA VAL A 40 8.40 -14.18 1.24
C VAL A 40 9.85 -14.61 1.41
N ALA A 41 10.71 -14.23 0.47
CA ALA A 41 12.13 -14.47 0.55
C ALA A 41 12.73 -13.87 1.83
N GLU A 42 13.67 -14.57 2.47
CA GLU A 42 14.17 -14.23 3.81
C GLU A 42 14.76 -12.80 3.87
N GLU A 43 15.50 -12.41 2.84
CA GLU A 43 16.09 -11.08 2.73
C GLU A 43 15.06 -9.95 2.63
N TRP A 44 13.83 -10.26 2.21
CA TRP A 44 12.73 -9.29 2.12
C TRP A 44 11.94 -9.12 3.40
N LYS A 45 11.92 -10.13 4.28
CA LYS A 45 11.16 -10.08 5.54
C LYS A 45 11.56 -8.92 6.43
N SER A 46 12.84 -8.59 6.49
CA SER A 46 13.35 -7.45 7.26
C SER A 46 13.16 -6.10 6.55
N ARG A 47 13.02 -6.09 5.23
CA ARG A 47 12.85 -4.85 4.43
C ARG A 47 11.41 -4.34 4.43
N VAL A 48 10.44 -5.25 4.50
CA VAL A 48 9.00 -4.94 4.39
C VAL A 48 8.17 -5.67 5.47
N PRO A 49 8.54 -5.58 6.75
CA PRO A 49 7.95 -6.40 7.82
C PRO A 49 6.44 -6.22 7.98
N GLU A 50 5.90 -5.03 7.62
CA GLU A 50 4.47 -4.72 7.79
C GLU A 50 3.55 -5.51 6.86
N VAL A 51 4.08 -6.10 5.79
CA VAL A 51 3.33 -6.86 4.78
C VAL A 51 3.68 -8.35 4.79
N VAL A 52 4.48 -8.78 5.74
CA VAL A 52 4.80 -10.19 5.98
C VAL A 52 3.91 -10.71 7.10
N HIS A 53 3.23 -11.84 6.85
CA HIS A 53 2.39 -12.50 7.84
C HIS A 53 3.24 -13.26 8.87
N GLU A 54 2.65 -13.66 9.99
CA GLU A 54 3.35 -14.42 11.04
C GLU A 54 3.93 -15.76 10.54
N ASP A 55 3.33 -16.36 9.52
CA ASP A 55 3.78 -17.59 8.87
C ASP A 55 4.87 -17.37 7.79
N GLY A 56 5.33 -16.13 7.61
CA GLY A 56 6.33 -15.77 6.62
C GLY A 56 5.79 -15.58 5.21
N THR A 57 4.47 -15.59 5.04
CA THR A 57 3.82 -15.40 3.73
C THR A 57 3.38 -13.94 3.51
N SER A 58 2.97 -13.62 2.28
CA SER A 58 2.35 -12.35 1.92
C SER A 58 1.31 -12.53 0.82
N ARG A 59 0.21 -11.78 0.92
CA ARG A 59 -0.85 -11.76 -0.10
C ARG A 59 -0.70 -10.53 -0.98
N ALA A 60 0.12 -10.67 -2.01
CA ALA A 60 0.61 -9.57 -2.82
C ALA A 60 -0.27 -9.24 -4.03
N GLN A 61 -0.19 -7.98 -4.46
CA GLN A 61 -0.55 -7.53 -5.79
C GLN A 61 0.73 -7.23 -6.57
N VAL A 62 0.95 -7.95 -7.66
CA VAL A 62 2.06 -7.70 -8.59
C VAL A 62 1.54 -6.83 -9.74
N LEU A 63 2.08 -5.63 -9.84
CA LEU A 63 1.68 -4.64 -10.82
C LEU A 63 2.42 -4.84 -12.13
N ARG A 64 1.67 -4.80 -13.23
CA ARG A 64 2.22 -4.65 -14.58
C ARG A 64 1.75 -3.33 -15.16
N ARG A 65 2.60 -2.69 -15.94
CA ARG A 65 2.31 -1.38 -16.54
C ARG A 65 1.01 -1.37 -17.35
N GLU A 66 0.71 -2.46 -18.06
CA GLU A 66 -0.48 -2.63 -18.88
C GLU A 66 -1.81 -2.61 -18.09
N HIS A 67 -1.78 -3.02 -16.82
CA HIS A 67 -2.98 -3.03 -15.98
C HIS A 67 -3.33 -1.66 -15.40
N ASN A 68 -2.32 -0.87 -15.01
CA ASN A 68 -2.50 0.46 -14.45
C ASN A 68 -1.22 1.29 -14.63
N PRO A 69 -1.05 1.96 -15.78
CA PRO A 69 0.17 2.69 -16.10
C PRO A 69 0.52 3.79 -15.07
N ARG A 70 -0.48 4.56 -14.62
CA ARG A 70 -0.28 5.65 -13.66
C ARG A 70 0.23 5.14 -12.30
N TYR A 71 -0.38 4.06 -11.81
CA TYR A 71 0.05 3.45 -10.56
C TYR A 71 1.44 2.80 -10.69
N TYR A 72 1.70 2.17 -11.83
CA TYR A 72 3.02 1.61 -12.13
C TYR A 72 4.11 2.69 -12.14
N ASP A 73 3.86 3.83 -12.78
CA ASP A 73 4.80 4.96 -12.83
C ASP A 73 5.04 5.55 -11.44
N LEU A 74 4.01 5.68 -10.60
CA LEU A 74 4.14 6.07 -9.20
C LEU A 74 5.06 5.11 -8.43
N MET A 75 4.90 3.80 -8.66
CA MET A 75 5.73 2.80 -7.98
C MET A 75 7.19 2.83 -8.45
N LEU A 76 7.46 3.15 -9.72
CA LEU A 76 8.83 3.37 -10.21
C LEU A 76 9.49 4.59 -9.54
N GLU A 77 8.76 5.69 -9.36
CA GLU A 77 9.30 6.85 -8.64
C GLU A 77 9.54 6.53 -7.16
N LEU A 78 8.64 5.80 -6.53
CA LEU A 78 8.84 5.33 -5.16
C LEU A 78 10.10 4.45 -5.03
N GLU A 79 10.30 3.51 -5.97
CA GLU A 79 11.48 2.65 -5.97
C GLU A 79 12.78 3.45 -6.08
N LYS A 80 12.82 4.49 -6.92
CA LYS A 80 13.98 5.40 -7.03
C LYS A 80 14.30 6.11 -5.71
N LEU A 81 13.27 6.49 -4.96
CA LEU A 81 13.41 7.22 -3.70
C LEU A 81 13.76 6.32 -2.52
N THR A 82 13.23 5.11 -2.47
CA THR A 82 13.29 4.23 -1.29
C THR A 82 14.20 3.01 -1.48
N GLY A 83 14.55 2.69 -2.72
CA GLY A 83 15.20 1.43 -3.09
C GLY A 83 14.27 0.20 -3.01
N ASN A 84 12.98 0.41 -2.75
CA ASN A 84 11.98 -0.66 -2.65
C ASN A 84 10.76 -0.32 -3.52
N GLY A 85 10.51 -1.12 -4.55
CA GLY A 85 9.31 -1.03 -5.38
C GLY A 85 8.09 -1.70 -4.73
N VAL A 86 7.88 -1.47 -3.43
CA VAL A 86 6.81 -2.09 -2.63
C VAL A 86 6.10 -1.02 -1.81
N VAL A 87 4.78 -1.07 -1.79
CA VAL A 87 3.93 -0.19 -0.98
C VAL A 87 2.83 -0.99 -0.29
N LEU A 88 2.43 -0.53 0.90
CA LEU A 88 1.30 -1.10 1.61
C LEU A 88 -0.01 -0.75 0.88
N ASN A 89 -0.81 -1.76 0.56
CA ASN A 89 -2.11 -1.60 -0.09
C ASN A 89 -3.22 -2.01 0.89
N THR A 90 -4.14 -1.10 1.15
CA THR A 90 -5.31 -1.33 1.99
C THR A 90 -6.48 -0.49 1.51
N SER A 91 -7.71 -0.95 1.74
CA SER A 91 -8.92 -0.18 1.44
C SER A 91 -8.92 1.18 2.15
N LEU A 92 -9.42 2.22 1.51
CA LEU A 92 -9.61 3.52 2.15
C LEU A 92 -10.99 3.54 2.84
N ASN A 93 -11.00 3.26 4.14
CA ASN A 93 -12.17 3.28 5.03
C ASN A 93 -11.74 3.23 6.49
N ARG A 94 -12.58 3.67 7.40
CA ARG A 94 -12.42 3.41 8.84
C ARG A 94 -12.95 2.02 9.19
N ARG A 95 -12.61 1.56 10.39
CA ARG A 95 -13.15 0.31 10.93
C ARG A 95 -14.67 0.40 11.06
N GLY A 96 -15.37 -0.60 10.50
CA GLY A 96 -16.84 -0.66 10.54
C GLY A 96 -17.56 0.18 9.49
N GLU A 97 -16.83 0.95 8.69
CA GLU A 97 -17.38 1.72 7.58
C GLU A 97 -17.13 1.00 6.24
N PRO A 98 -18.00 1.18 5.23
CA PRO A 98 -17.73 0.71 3.89
C PRO A 98 -16.52 1.44 3.28
N MET A 99 -15.97 0.92 2.19
CA MET A 99 -14.99 1.66 1.40
C MET A 99 -15.61 2.96 0.88
N ILE A 100 -14.79 4.02 0.81
CA ILE A 100 -15.20 5.26 0.18
C ILE A 100 -15.64 5.01 -1.28
N CYS A 101 -16.63 5.75 -1.74
CA CYS A 101 -17.10 5.68 -3.13
C CYS A 101 -17.26 7.07 -3.78
N SER A 102 -16.93 8.14 -3.07
CA SER A 102 -16.98 9.51 -3.59
C SER A 102 -15.80 10.35 -3.08
N PRO A 103 -15.46 11.46 -3.77
CA PRO A 103 -14.47 12.42 -3.27
C PRO A 103 -14.86 12.99 -1.90
N ALA A 104 -16.15 13.19 -1.63
CA ALA A 104 -16.63 13.67 -0.33
C ALA A 104 -16.33 12.66 0.79
N ASP A 105 -16.52 11.36 0.55
CA ASP A 105 -16.18 10.31 1.51
C ASP A 105 -14.68 10.30 1.78
N ALA A 106 -13.86 10.46 0.73
CA ALA A 106 -12.40 10.53 0.86
C ALA A 106 -11.96 11.70 1.73
N LEU A 107 -12.51 12.89 1.50
CA LEU A 107 -12.23 14.09 2.30
C LEU A 107 -12.70 13.92 3.74
N ASN A 108 -13.90 13.37 3.97
CA ASN A 108 -14.40 13.10 5.32
C ASN A 108 -13.48 12.13 6.08
N MET A 109 -13.03 11.07 5.42
CA MET A 109 -12.08 10.15 6.02
C MET A 109 -10.72 10.83 6.28
N PHE A 110 -10.22 11.59 5.32
CA PHE A 110 -8.94 12.29 5.41
C PHE A 110 -8.92 13.25 6.59
N PHE A 111 -9.88 14.18 6.67
CA PHE A 111 -9.93 15.16 7.76
C PHE A 111 -10.25 14.55 9.12
N GLY A 112 -10.94 13.43 9.16
CA GLY A 112 -11.23 12.69 10.39
C GLY A 112 -10.19 11.62 10.79
N SER A 113 -8.99 11.60 10.19
CA SER A 113 -7.91 10.66 10.49
C SER A 113 -6.56 11.38 10.60
N ASP A 114 -5.50 10.66 10.95
CA ASP A 114 -4.13 11.19 11.04
C ASP A 114 -3.38 11.15 9.69
N LEU A 115 -4.07 10.97 8.57
CA LEU A 115 -3.46 11.11 7.24
C LEU A 115 -3.04 12.55 7.02
N GLU A 116 -1.82 12.77 6.56
CA GLU A 116 -1.28 14.10 6.26
C GLU A 116 -1.50 14.49 4.80
N TYR A 117 -1.57 13.50 3.91
CA TYR A 117 -1.69 13.69 2.47
C TYR A 117 -2.80 12.81 1.90
N LEU A 118 -3.56 13.34 0.96
CA LEU A 118 -4.55 12.60 0.17
C LEU A 118 -4.41 12.97 -1.30
N VAL A 119 -4.20 11.99 -2.15
CA VAL A 119 -4.18 12.17 -3.60
C VAL A 119 -5.47 11.62 -4.19
N MET A 120 -6.15 12.46 -4.96
CA MET A 120 -7.35 12.09 -5.73
C MET A 120 -7.16 12.58 -7.16
N GLU A 121 -7.02 11.67 -8.11
CA GLU A 121 -6.70 11.97 -9.51
C GLU A 121 -5.46 12.89 -9.62
N ASP A 122 -5.63 14.13 -10.01
CA ASP A 122 -4.58 15.14 -10.17
C ASP A 122 -4.53 16.15 -9.01
N VAL A 123 -5.28 15.91 -7.94
CA VAL A 123 -5.37 16.79 -6.78
C VAL A 123 -4.64 16.19 -5.59
N LEU A 124 -3.70 16.95 -5.04
CA LEU A 124 -3.07 16.67 -3.75
C LEU A 124 -3.70 17.53 -2.67
N VAL A 125 -4.30 16.89 -1.67
CA VAL A 125 -4.82 17.56 -0.47
C VAL A 125 -3.83 17.35 0.66
N VAL A 126 -3.43 18.44 1.32
CA VAL A 126 -2.47 18.44 2.43
C VAL A 126 -3.12 19.07 3.65
N LYS A 127 -2.93 18.48 4.82
CA LYS A 127 -3.31 19.15 6.07
C LYS A 127 -2.26 20.18 6.44
N ASP A 128 -2.69 21.40 6.70
CA ASP A 128 -1.83 22.38 7.37
C ASP A 128 -1.55 21.88 8.77
N ASN A 129 -0.30 21.50 9.01
CA ASN A 129 0.16 21.13 10.35
C ASN A 129 0.89 22.30 10.97
N PRO A 130 0.25 23.07 11.87
CA PRO A 130 0.87 24.24 12.49
C PRO A 130 2.12 23.90 13.32
N ALA A 131 2.34 22.63 13.65
CA ALA A 131 3.53 22.17 14.37
C ALA A 131 4.78 21.99 13.48
N LYS A 132 4.65 22.06 12.15
CA LYS A 132 5.78 21.98 11.19
C LYS A 132 6.11 23.33 10.56
N ALA A 133 5.43 24.40 10.95
CA ALA A 133 5.69 25.77 10.47
C ALA A 133 6.62 26.55 11.45
N GLY A 134 7.71 25.94 11.85
CA GLY A 134 8.73 26.51 12.71
C GLY A 134 10.12 26.16 12.26
#